data_61fbe7dd3fb10d9bef9be7a56e722ffb
#
_entry.id   61fbe7dd3fb10d9bef9be7a56e722ffb
#
_cell.length_a   1.000
_cell.length_b   1.000
_cell.length_c   1.000
_cell.angle_alpha   90.00
_cell.angle_beta   90.00
_cell.angle_gamma   90.00
#
_symmetry.space_group_name_H-M   'P 1'
#
loop_
_entity.id
_entity.type
_entity.pdbx_description
1 polymer ?
#
loop_
_entity_poly.entity_id
_entity_poly.type
_entity_poly.pdbx_seq_one_letter_code
_entity_poly.pdbx_strand_id
1 'polypeptide(L)'
;MSFARAIATVGSLTLLSRLAGFARDILTAAVLGAGPVADAFFVALKLPNFFRRLFAEGAFSVAFVPLFAAELQRNGRAAAVAFAEQALAILLSVLLPFTALAILAMPALMHILAPGFVDEPAKFALAVDMARLTFPYLTLISLVALLGGILNALDRFGPFAAAPIAFNLTLIAALLTAPRLGLEPGRAMAAAVTLSGVVQLVWMGWACRAAGVTLRLTAPRLTEGMRRLFRLVGPGAIGAGVMQINLFLNVVLASLLPSGAVSFLYYADRLNQMPLGVIGIAIGTALLPVLARHAAAGDERMVRHYLSRALEFSLLLGLPAAVALGVAGAPIVSVLFERGAFGPAEAQATAWALAAYAIGIPAHVIVKALNAAFFARQDTATPVRVAVVVTLANLALGIALMPVLGHVGIALATGLTAWANLALLAHALRRRGFLQLDGRFLGRAPRIAAAALGMGAALLVGASLLAPGLEASSTLVRFGALALLVGGGVAVFGALAQLTGATDLADLKGFLRKDTPELEPPVS
;
A
#
# COMPACT_ATOMS: atom_id res chain seq x y z
N MET A 1 -17.42 -22.95 -0.98
CA MET A 1 -15.96 -23.27 -1.04
C MET A 1 -15.45 -23.53 0.36
N SER A 2 -14.49 -24.46 0.59
CA SER A 2 -13.85 -24.56 1.90
C SER A 2 -13.09 -23.26 2.21
N PHE A 3 -13.09 -22.83 3.46
CA PHE A 3 -12.42 -21.61 3.93
C PHE A 3 -10.94 -21.53 3.47
N ALA A 4 -10.22 -22.65 3.55
CA ALA A 4 -8.84 -22.75 3.08
C ALA A 4 -8.69 -22.48 1.56
N ARG A 5 -9.64 -22.96 0.75
CA ARG A 5 -9.64 -22.71 -0.70
C ARG A 5 -9.93 -21.25 -1.02
N ALA A 6 -10.80 -20.59 -0.27
CA ALA A 6 -11.07 -19.16 -0.42
C ALA A 6 -9.81 -18.32 -0.11
N ILE A 7 -9.11 -18.61 0.99
CA ILE A 7 -7.85 -17.95 1.36
C ILE A 7 -6.79 -18.16 0.28
N ALA A 8 -6.60 -19.39 -0.21
CA ALA A 8 -5.63 -19.68 -1.24
C ALA A 8 -5.94 -18.94 -2.56
N THR A 9 -7.21 -18.89 -2.96
CA THR A 9 -7.64 -18.16 -4.16
C THR A 9 -7.41 -16.66 -4.04
N VAL A 10 -7.81 -16.03 -2.94
CA VAL A 10 -7.59 -14.59 -2.72
C VAL A 10 -6.10 -14.29 -2.63
N GLY A 11 -5.34 -15.12 -1.91
CA GLY A 11 -3.88 -14.95 -1.76
C GLY A 11 -3.13 -15.04 -3.09
N SER A 12 -3.42 -16.05 -3.92
CA SER A 12 -2.77 -16.23 -5.22
C SER A 12 -3.12 -15.10 -6.20
N LEU A 13 -4.40 -14.69 -6.26
CA LEU A 13 -4.82 -13.56 -7.10
C LEU A 13 -4.21 -12.24 -6.64
N THR A 14 -4.08 -12.02 -5.34
CA THR A 14 -3.41 -10.85 -4.79
C THR A 14 -1.93 -10.82 -5.16
N LEU A 15 -1.24 -11.97 -5.08
CA LEU A 15 0.16 -12.08 -5.49
C LEU A 15 0.32 -11.80 -6.98
N LEU A 16 -0.53 -12.41 -7.82
CA LEU A 16 -0.51 -12.16 -9.27
C LEU A 16 -0.77 -10.69 -9.61
N SER A 17 -1.71 -10.05 -8.91
CA SER A 17 -1.97 -8.61 -9.06
C SER A 17 -0.75 -7.75 -8.70
N ARG A 18 -0.02 -8.12 -7.63
CA ARG A 18 1.22 -7.42 -7.24
C ARG A 18 2.31 -7.56 -8.28
N LEU A 19 2.50 -8.78 -8.83
CA LEU A 19 3.46 -9.03 -9.90
C LEU A 19 3.10 -8.23 -11.17
N ALA A 20 1.83 -8.25 -11.57
CA ALA A 20 1.35 -7.46 -12.71
C ALA A 20 1.52 -5.94 -12.47
N GLY A 21 1.25 -5.47 -11.25
CA GLY A 21 1.45 -4.08 -10.86
C GLY A 21 2.93 -3.66 -10.92
N PHE A 22 3.82 -4.54 -10.50
CA PHE A 22 5.26 -4.29 -10.58
C PHE A 22 5.77 -4.29 -12.02
N ALA A 23 5.33 -5.24 -12.86
CA ALA A 23 5.63 -5.25 -14.28
C ALA A 23 5.14 -3.97 -14.98
N ARG A 24 3.93 -3.49 -14.65
CA ARG A 24 3.41 -2.20 -15.12
C ARG A 24 4.33 -1.04 -14.71
N ASP A 25 4.78 -0.99 -13.44
CA ASP A 25 5.63 0.09 -12.95
C ASP A 25 7.00 0.11 -13.67
N ILE A 26 7.58 -1.07 -13.96
CA ILE A 26 8.78 -1.19 -14.79
C ILE A 26 8.55 -0.67 -16.21
N LEU A 27 7.43 -1.04 -16.84
CA LEU A 27 7.10 -0.56 -18.18
C LEU A 27 6.77 0.94 -18.17
N THR A 28 6.13 1.45 -17.11
CA THR A 28 5.89 2.89 -16.96
C THR A 28 7.19 3.67 -16.91
N ALA A 29 8.18 3.20 -16.14
CA ALA A 29 9.51 3.79 -16.12
C ALA A 29 10.18 3.75 -17.50
N ALA A 30 10.12 2.60 -18.18
CA ALA A 30 10.72 2.44 -19.50
C ALA A 30 10.12 3.37 -20.58
N VAL A 31 8.81 3.63 -20.51
CA VAL A 31 8.08 4.39 -21.55
C VAL A 31 7.97 5.88 -21.21
N LEU A 32 7.65 6.22 -19.96
CA LEU A 32 7.46 7.61 -19.53
C LEU A 32 8.72 8.23 -18.91
N GLY A 33 9.66 7.40 -18.43
CA GLY A 33 10.82 7.86 -17.69
C GLY A 33 10.45 8.48 -16.34
N ALA A 34 11.23 9.51 -15.96
CA ALA A 34 10.96 10.34 -14.78
C ALA A 34 11.17 11.81 -15.16
N GLY A 35 10.14 12.43 -15.68
CA GLY A 35 10.14 13.79 -16.18
C GLY A 35 8.74 14.42 -16.13
N PRO A 36 8.50 15.54 -16.84
CA PRO A 36 7.24 16.28 -16.76
C PRO A 36 6.01 15.44 -17.03
N VAL A 37 6.07 14.52 -18.00
CA VAL A 37 4.95 13.65 -18.39
C VAL A 37 4.65 12.62 -17.30
N ALA A 38 5.68 11.97 -16.77
CA ALA A 38 5.54 11.00 -15.68
C ALA A 38 5.03 11.67 -14.39
N ASP A 39 5.58 12.84 -14.03
CA ASP A 39 5.14 13.63 -12.89
C ASP A 39 3.65 14.01 -13.01
N ALA A 40 3.24 14.53 -14.17
CA ALA A 40 1.84 14.89 -14.45
C ALA A 40 0.92 13.68 -14.30
N PHE A 41 1.32 12.52 -14.85
CA PHE A 41 0.56 11.28 -14.73
C PHE A 41 0.43 10.80 -13.28
N PHE A 42 1.54 10.78 -12.52
CA PHE A 42 1.49 10.31 -11.14
C PHE A 42 0.69 11.25 -10.23
N VAL A 43 0.75 12.56 -10.45
CA VAL A 43 -0.10 13.52 -9.75
C VAL A 43 -1.57 13.30 -10.11
N ALA A 44 -1.88 13.18 -11.41
CA ALA A 44 -3.25 12.91 -11.89
C ALA A 44 -3.85 11.63 -11.29
N LEU A 45 -3.04 10.57 -11.14
CA LEU A 45 -3.46 9.30 -10.56
C LEU A 45 -3.70 9.36 -9.04
N LYS A 46 -3.14 10.35 -8.34
CA LYS A 46 -3.32 10.48 -6.87
C LYS A 46 -4.75 10.81 -6.47
N LEU A 47 -5.43 11.70 -7.21
CA LEU A 47 -6.80 12.11 -6.91
C LEU A 47 -7.78 10.94 -6.91
N PRO A 48 -7.96 10.19 -8.00
CA PRO A 48 -8.90 9.07 -8.01
C PRO A 48 -8.51 7.99 -6.99
N ASN A 49 -7.22 7.75 -6.75
CA ASN A 49 -6.76 6.79 -5.74
C ASN A 49 -7.06 7.23 -4.31
N PHE A 50 -6.97 8.52 -4.01
CA PHE A 50 -7.35 9.07 -2.72
C PHE A 50 -8.84 8.82 -2.44
N PHE A 51 -9.70 9.22 -3.36
CA PHE A 51 -11.14 9.04 -3.20
C PHE A 51 -11.55 7.56 -3.25
N ARG A 52 -10.87 6.73 -4.03
CA ARG A 52 -11.06 5.28 -4.04
C ARG A 52 -10.84 4.67 -2.66
N ARG A 53 -9.76 5.02 -1.97
CA ARG A 53 -9.48 4.53 -0.61
C ARG A 53 -10.50 5.07 0.39
N LEU A 54 -10.97 6.30 0.20
CA LEU A 54 -11.96 6.91 1.06
C LEU A 54 -13.34 6.25 0.91
N PHE A 55 -13.82 6.11 -0.32
CA PHE A 55 -15.19 5.68 -0.61
C PHE A 55 -15.31 4.19 -0.92
N ALA A 56 -14.41 3.60 -1.70
CA ALA A 56 -14.60 2.26 -2.23
C ALA A 56 -13.99 1.14 -1.37
N GLU A 57 -12.78 1.30 -0.88
CA GLU A 57 -12.06 0.23 -0.17
C GLU A 57 -12.20 0.29 1.36
N GLY A 58 -12.47 1.46 1.91
CA GLY A 58 -12.51 1.68 3.36
C GLY A 58 -13.92 1.56 3.94
N ALA A 59 -14.52 2.73 4.21
CA ALA A 59 -15.75 2.83 4.97
C ALA A 59 -16.96 2.17 4.30
N PHE A 60 -17.07 2.26 2.95
CA PHE A 60 -18.24 1.72 2.24
C PHE A 60 -18.29 0.18 2.31
N SER A 61 -17.21 -0.52 1.94
CA SER A 61 -17.20 -1.98 1.93
C SER A 61 -17.41 -2.57 3.33
N VAL A 62 -16.79 -1.97 4.36
CA VAL A 62 -16.92 -2.40 5.77
C VAL A 62 -18.36 -2.25 6.28
N ALA A 63 -19.09 -1.22 5.83
CA ALA A 63 -20.47 -0.99 6.23
C ALA A 63 -21.48 -1.76 5.36
N PHE A 64 -21.25 -1.80 4.03
CA PHE A 64 -22.19 -2.38 3.07
C PHE A 64 -22.30 -3.91 3.20
N VAL A 65 -21.17 -4.63 3.27
CA VAL A 65 -21.17 -6.10 3.27
C VAL A 65 -21.98 -6.70 4.42
N PRO A 66 -21.80 -6.27 5.69
CA PRO A 66 -22.62 -6.79 6.79
C PRO A 66 -24.12 -6.45 6.67
N LEU A 67 -24.44 -5.24 6.17
CA LEU A 67 -25.84 -4.84 5.99
C LEU A 67 -26.51 -5.66 4.89
N PHE A 68 -25.83 -5.86 3.76
CA PHE A 68 -26.34 -6.70 2.68
C PHE A 68 -26.52 -8.15 3.12
N ALA A 69 -25.55 -8.72 3.87
CA ALA A 69 -25.63 -10.07 4.41
C ALA A 69 -26.79 -10.21 5.41
N ALA A 70 -27.02 -9.20 6.26
CA ALA A 70 -28.15 -9.19 7.19
C ALA A 70 -29.50 -9.15 6.46
N GLU A 71 -29.63 -8.32 5.40
CA GLU A 71 -30.81 -8.29 4.56
C GLU A 71 -31.05 -9.63 3.86
N LEU A 72 -29.99 -10.25 3.34
CA LEU A 72 -30.05 -11.56 2.70
C LEU A 72 -30.56 -12.65 3.64
N GLN A 73 -30.09 -12.66 4.87
CA GLN A 73 -30.47 -13.66 5.87
C GLN A 73 -31.87 -13.45 6.45
N ARG A 74 -32.27 -12.19 6.69
CA ARG A 74 -33.54 -11.86 7.35
C ARG A 74 -34.72 -11.82 6.39
N ASN A 75 -34.52 -11.16 5.25
CA ASN A 75 -35.59 -10.77 4.33
C ASN A 75 -35.46 -11.47 2.96
N GLY A 76 -34.44 -12.32 2.79
CA GLY A 76 -34.22 -13.09 1.59
C GLY A 76 -33.55 -12.28 0.45
N ARG A 77 -33.33 -12.98 -0.65
CA ARG A 77 -32.52 -12.48 -1.78
C ARG A 77 -33.13 -11.24 -2.46
N ALA A 78 -34.44 -11.22 -2.62
CA ALA A 78 -35.12 -10.09 -3.29
C ALA A 78 -34.93 -8.77 -2.52
N ALA A 79 -35.05 -8.81 -1.20
CA ALA A 79 -34.84 -7.66 -0.33
C ALA A 79 -33.37 -7.19 -0.34
N ALA A 80 -32.41 -8.13 -0.29
CA ALA A 80 -30.99 -7.81 -0.39
C ALA A 80 -30.64 -7.17 -1.74
N VAL A 81 -31.20 -7.67 -2.85
CA VAL A 81 -31.01 -7.07 -4.18
C VAL A 81 -31.62 -5.67 -4.22
N ALA A 82 -32.83 -5.46 -3.70
CA ALA A 82 -33.46 -4.15 -3.62
C ALA A 82 -32.64 -3.15 -2.78
N PHE A 83 -32.03 -3.61 -1.68
CA PHE A 83 -31.10 -2.81 -0.88
C PHE A 83 -29.85 -2.41 -1.71
N ALA A 84 -29.26 -3.35 -2.47
CA ALA A 84 -28.11 -3.06 -3.34
C ALA A 84 -28.47 -2.12 -4.50
N GLU A 85 -29.67 -2.22 -5.08
CA GLU A 85 -30.18 -1.31 -6.10
C GLU A 85 -30.34 0.12 -5.57
N GLN A 86 -30.81 0.28 -4.33
CA GLN A 86 -30.86 1.60 -3.68
C GLN A 86 -29.45 2.14 -3.41
N ALA A 87 -28.51 1.31 -2.96
CA ALA A 87 -27.13 1.71 -2.80
C ALA A 87 -26.48 2.13 -4.13
N LEU A 88 -26.74 1.39 -5.22
CA LEU A 88 -26.30 1.73 -6.57
C LEU A 88 -26.87 3.08 -7.03
N ALA A 89 -28.18 3.28 -6.87
CA ALA A 89 -28.85 4.52 -7.27
C ALA A 89 -28.28 5.75 -6.54
N ILE A 90 -28.08 5.62 -5.22
CA ILE A 90 -27.51 6.70 -4.41
C ILE A 90 -26.03 6.94 -4.77
N LEU A 91 -25.22 5.89 -4.93
CA LEU A 91 -23.82 6.04 -5.33
C LEU A 91 -23.73 6.80 -6.67
N LEU A 92 -24.52 6.43 -7.65
CA LEU A 92 -24.54 7.11 -8.95
C LEU A 92 -25.03 8.56 -8.84
N SER A 93 -26.09 8.82 -8.07
CA SER A 93 -26.63 10.18 -7.89
C SER A 93 -25.67 11.12 -7.16
N VAL A 94 -24.73 10.60 -6.37
CA VAL A 94 -23.70 11.38 -5.69
C VAL A 94 -22.41 11.45 -6.52
N LEU A 95 -21.92 10.30 -7.01
CA LEU A 95 -20.61 10.24 -7.64
C LEU A 95 -20.58 10.82 -9.06
N LEU A 96 -21.67 10.72 -9.83
CA LEU A 96 -21.69 11.31 -11.18
C LEU A 96 -21.62 12.85 -11.14
N PRO A 97 -22.47 13.57 -10.37
CA PRO A 97 -22.33 15.01 -10.23
C PRO A 97 -21.00 15.42 -9.60
N PHE A 98 -20.52 14.68 -8.59
CA PHE A 98 -19.23 14.93 -7.98
C PHE A 98 -18.08 14.78 -8.99
N THR A 99 -18.09 13.72 -9.80
CA THR A 99 -17.09 13.50 -10.85
C THR A 99 -17.15 14.60 -11.91
N ALA A 100 -18.34 14.97 -12.38
CA ALA A 100 -18.51 16.05 -13.34
C ALA A 100 -18.00 17.39 -12.79
N LEU A 101 -18.39 17.74 -11.55
CA LEU A 101 -17.93 18.96 -10.89
C LEU A 101 -16.41 18.98 -10.70
N ALA A 102 -15.82 17.87 -10.28
CA ALA A 102 -14.38 17.75 -10.11
C ALA A 102 -13.62 17.89 -11.45
N ILE A 103 -14.14 17.32 -12.55
CA ILE A 103 -13.57 17.47 -13.89
C ILE A 103 -13.60 18.94 -14.33
N LEU A 104 -14.69 19.65 -14.06
CA LEU A 104 -14.82 21.09 -14.36
C LEU A 104 -13.86 21.92 -13.48
N ALA A 105 -13.79 21.60 -12.18
CA ALA A 105 -12.94 22.26 -11.22
C ALA A 105 -11.49 21.77 -11.24
N MET A 106 -11.09 20.87 -12.17
CA MET A 106 -9.76 20.25 -12.16
C MET A 106 -8.59 21.23 -12.16
N PRO A 107 -8.62 22.37 -12.88
CA PRO A 107 -7.57 23.36 -12.77
C PRO A 107 -7.39 23.89 -11.34
N ALA A 108 -8.48 24.18 -10.62
CA ALA A 108 -8.42 24.64 -9.24
C ALA A 108 -7.92 23.56 -8.28
N LEU A 109 -8.36 22.31 -8.48
CA LEU A 109 -7.86 21.16 -7.71
C LEU A 109 -6.36 20.94 -7.94
N MET A 110 -5.88 21.16 -9.17
CA MET A 110 -4.47 21.00 -9.50
C MET A 110 -3.59 22.10 -8.87
N HIS A 111 -4.08 23.33 -8.72
CA HIS A 111 -3.39 24.38 -7.96
C HIS A 111 -3.18 23.98 -6.50
N ILE A 112 -4.09 23.21 -5.91
CA ILE A 112 -3.96 22.74 -4.53
C ILE A 112 -3.04 21.51 -4.45
N LEU A 113 -3.16 20.58 -5.41
CA LEU A 113 -2.45 19.31 -5.38
C LEU A 113 -0.99 19.41 -5.85
N ALA A 114 -0.73 20.26 -6.84
CA ALA A 114 0.59 20.44 -7.43
C ALA A 114 0.86 21.94 -7.73
N PRO A 115 0.95 22.77 -6.67
CA PRO A 115 1.13 24.22 -6.83
C PRO A 115 2.40 24.56 -7.61
N GLY A 116 3.48 23.79 -7.45
CA GLY A 116 4.73 24.05 -8.18
C GLY A 116 4.66 23.80 -9.68
N PHE A 117 3.62 23.12 -10.19
CA PHE A 117 3.44 22.97 -11.64
C PHE A 117 2.94 24.24 -12.32
N VAL A 118 2.44 25.21 -11.57
CA VAL A 118 1.96 26.51 -12.09
C VAL A 118 3.07 27.27 -12.77
N ASP A 119 4.32 27.12 -12.30
CA ASP A 119 5.49 27.77 -12.89
C ASP A 119 5.91 27.14 -14.24
N GLU A 120 5.37 25.95 -14.57
CA GLU A 120 5.56 25.22 -15.82
C GLU A 120 4.21 25.05 -16.55
N PRO A 121 3.69 26.05 -17.31
CA PRO A 121 2.31 26.04 -17.84
C PRO A 121 1.98 24.81 -18.70
N ALA A 122 2.94 24.29 -19.45
CA ALA A 122 2.75 23.10 -20.29
C ALA A 122 2.55 21.83 -19.42
N LYS A 123 3.33 21.69 -18.35
CA LYS A 123 3.23 20.58 -17.39
C LYS A 123 1.94 20.68 -16.58
N PHE A 124 1.55 21.88 -16.17
CA PHE A 124 0.29 22.12 -15.47
C PHE A 124 -0.91 21.73 -16.34
N ALA A 125 -0.96 22.21 -17.60
CA ALA A 125 -2.02 21.86 -18.55
C ALA A 125 -2.08 20.35 -18.78
N LEU A 126 -0.93 19.70 -18.95
CA LEU A 126 -0.84 18.24 -19.11
C LEU A 126 -1.38 17.50 -17.88
N ALA A 127 -1.03 17.94 -16.67
CA ALA A 127 -1.52 17.36 -15.43
C ALA A 127 -3.03 17.51 -15.27
N VAL A 128 -3.60 18.66 -15.63
CA VAL A 128 -5.05 18.91 -15.66
C VAL A 128 -5.74 17.97 -16.65
N ASP A 129 -5.23 17.86 -17.88
CA ASP A 129 -5.79 16.98 -18.91
C ASP A 129 -5.78 15.51 -18.46
N MET A 130 -4.64 15.03 -17.96
CA MET A 130 -4.51 13.66 -17.46
C MET A 130 -5.41 13.41 -16.26
N ALA A 131 -5.54 14.38 -15.34
CA ALA A 131 -6.42 14.26 -14.18
C ALA A 131 -7.91 14.18 -14.61
N ARG A 132 -8.32 14.95 -15.62
CA ARG A 132 -9.66 14.83 -16.20
C ARG A 132 -9.92 13.46 -16.81
N LEU A 133 -8.91 12.88 -17.48
CA LEU A 133 -9.00 11.54 -18.06
C LEU A 133 -9.04 10.44 -17.00
N THR A 134 -8.33 10.58 -15.89
CA THR A 134 -8.26 9.55 -14.84
C THR A 134 -9.43 9.63 -13.85
N PHE A 135 -10.04 10.79 -13.65
CA PHE A 135 -10.99 11.01 -12.57
C PHE A 135 -12.30 10.21 -12.67
N PRO A 136 -12.87 9.93 -13.88
CA PRO A 136 -14.04 9.07 -14.01
C PRO A 136 -13.85 7.65 -13.44
N TYR A 137 -12.60 7.20 -13.32
CA TYR A 137 -12.28 5.94 -12.67
C TYR A 137 -12.83 5.85 -11.23
N LEU A 138 -12.95 6.97 -10.51
CA LEU A 138 -13.54 6.99 -9.17
C LEU A 138 -14.96 6.42 -9.14
N THR A 139 -15.83 6.86 -10.04
CA THR A 139 -17.20 6.34 -10.12
C THR A 139 -17.20 4.86 -10.48
N LEU A 140 -16.41 4.46 -11.47
CA LEU A 140 -16.34 3.08 -11.94
C LEU A 140 -15.83 2.13 -10.84
N ILE A 141 -14.77 2.49 -10.13
CA ILE A 141 -14.21 1.64 -9.08
C ILE A 141 -15.12 1.57 -7.84
N SER A 142 -15.90 2.60 -7.57
CA SER A 142 -16.89 2.57 -6.49
C SER A 142 -18.04 1.60 -6.81
N LEU A 143 -18.46 1.52 -8.08
CA LEU A 143 -19.41 0.52 -8.54
C LEU A 143 -18.83 -0.90 -8.50
N VAL A 144 -17.56 -1.06 -8.89
CA VAL A 144 -16.82 -2.32 -8.75
C VAL A 144 -16.78 -2.77 -7.28
N ALA A 145 -16.56 -1.85 -6.35
CA ALA A 145 -16.56 -2.15 -4.92
C ALA A 145 -17.94 -2.57 -4.40
N LEU A 146 -19.01 -1.93 -4.87
CA LEU A 146 -20.40 -2.34 -4.56
C LEU A 146 -20.66 -3.78 -5.02
N LEU A 147 -20.36 -4.08 -6.30
CA LEU A 147 -20.54 -5.42 -6.86
C LEU A 147 -19.63 -6.45 -6.15
N GLY A 148 -18.40 -6.05 -5.79
CA GLY A 148 -17.48 -6.86 -4.99
C GLY A 148 -18.03 -7.16 -3.60
N GLY A 149 -18.67 -6.19 -2.95
CA GLY A 149 -19.35 -6.36 -1.67
C GLY A 149 -20.49 -7.39 -1.74
N ILE A 150 -21.30 -7.35 -2.80
CA ILE A 150 -22.35 -8.33 -3.07
C ILE A 150 -21.76 -9.73 -3.23
N LEU A 151 -20.73 -9.89 -4.07
CA LEU A 151 -20.09 -11.18 -4.31
C LEU A 151 -19.42 -11.75 -3.05
N ASN A 152 -18.77 -10.88 -2.26
CA ASN A 152 -18.17 -11.29 -0.98
C ASN A 152 -19.24 -11.77 0.02
N ALA A 153 -20.39 -11.11 0.09
CA ALA A 153 -21.51 -11.55 0.93
C ALA A 153 -22.16 -12.87 0.45
N LEU A 154 -21.91 -13.25 -0.82
CA LEU A 154 -22.32 -14.52 -1.41
C LEU A 154 -21.19 -15.57 -1.42
N ASP A 155 -20.12 -15.39 -0.64
CA ASP A 155 -18.93 -16.25 -0.56
C ASP A 155 -18.20 -16.45 -1.89
N ARG A 156 -18.27 -15.47 -2.80
CA ARG A 156 -17.59 -15.46 -4.10
C ARG A 156 -16.47 -14.42 -4.14
N PHE A 157 -15.36 -14.70 -3.47
CA PHE A 157 -14.24 -13.76 -3.28
C PHE A 157 -13.34 -13.60 -4.52
N GLY A 158 -13.26 -14.62 -5.39
CA GLY A 158 -12.35 -14.66 -6.53
C GLY A 158 -12.47 -13.48 -7.49
N PRO A 159 -13.67 -13.16 -8.02
CA PRO A 159 -13.83 -12.11 -9.02
C PRO A 159 -13.35 -10.74 -8.55
N PHE A 160 -13.63 -10.37 -7.31
CA PHE A 160 -13.21 -9.09 -6.74
C PHE A 160 -11.70 -9.05 -6.49
N ALA A 161 -11.10 -10.16 -6.02
CA ALA A 161 -9.65 -10.28 -5.85
C ALA A 161 -8.88 -10.23 -7.18
N ALA A 162 -9.52 -10.63 -8.30
CA ALA A 162 -8.94 -10.55 -9.65
C ALA A 162 -9.06 -9.16 -10.31
N ALA A 163 -9.98 -8.31 -9.87
CA ALA A 163 -10.22 -7.00 -10.48
C ALA A 163 -8.95 -6.11 -10.61
N PRO A 164 -8.03 -6.05 -9.64
CA PRO A 164 -6.80 -5.28 -9.81
C PRO A 164 -5.84 -5.83 -10.87
N ILE A 165 -5.96 -7.12 -11.25
CA ILE A 165 -5.19 -7.70 -12.36
C ILE A 165 -5.64 -7.06 -13.67
N ALA A 166 -6.96 -6.94 -13.89
CA ALA A 166 -7.53 -6.28 -15.07
C ALA A 166 -7.06 -4.83 -15.18
N PHE A 167 -7.01 -4.09 -14.06
CA PHE A 167 -6.43 -2.74 -14.01
C PHE A 167 -5.00 -2.72 -14.55
N ASN A 168 -4.13 -3.56 -14.00
CA ASN A 168 -2.72 -3.59 -14.40
C ASN A 168 -2.54 -4.00 -15.86
N LEU A 169 -3.28 -5.02 -16.34
CA LEU A 169 -3.20 -5.48 -17.72
C LEU A 169 -3.66 -4.42 -18.72
N THR A 170 -4.72 -3.65 -18.40
CA THR A 170 -5.20 -2.56 -19.26
C THR A 170 -4.15 -1.46 -19.41
N LEU A 171 -3.47 -1.10 -18.31
CA LEU A 171 -2.40 -0.09 -18.36
C LEU A 171 -1.16 -0.63 -19.09
N ILE A 172 -0.79 -1.89 -18.89
CA ILE A 172 0.30 -2.54 -19.64
C ILE A 172 -0.01 -2.52 -21.14
N ALA A 173 -1.24 -2.88 -21.52
CA ALA A 173 -1.66 -2.84 -22.91
C ALA A 173 -1.55 -1.43 -23.50
N ALA A 174 -1.98 -0.40 -22.77
CA ALA A 174 -1.83 1.00 -23.21
C ALA A 174 -0.36 1.40 -23.40
N LEU A 175 0.53 1.05 -22.46
CA LEU A 175 1.97 1.33 -22.58
C LEU A 175 2.61 0.68 -23.81
N LEU A 176 2.19 -0.54 -24.15
CA LEU A 176 2.75 -1.28 -25.28
C LEU A 176 2.17 -0.84 -26.63
N THR A 177 0.93 -0.36 -26.65
CA THR A 177 0.24 0.00 -27.89
C THR A 177 0.35 1.48 -28.24
N ALA A 178 0.36 2.39 -27.26
CA ALA A 178 0.35 3.82 -27.49
C ALA A 178 1.52 4.29 -28.39
N PRO A 179 2.78 3.90 -28.18
CA PRO A 179 3.89 4.31 -29.04
C PRO A 179 3.74 3.79 -30.48
N ARG A 180 3.15 2.58 -30.64
CA ARG A 180 2.93 1.98 -31.98
C ARG A 180 1.81 2.67 -32.76
N LEU A 181 0.87 3.28 -32.05
CA LEU A 181 -0.27 4.02 -32.63
C LEU A 181 0.05 5.52 -32.78
N GLY A 182 1.26 5.98 -32.45
CA GLY A 182 1.63 7.39 -32.48
C GLY A 182 0.90 8.23 -31.44
N LEU A 183 0.38 7.61 -30.38
CA LEU A 183 -0.30 8.31 -29.29
C LEU A 183 0.72 8.73 -28.22
N GLU A 184 0.47 9.87 -27.59
CA GLU A 184 1.29 10.33 -26.44
C GLU A 184 1.07 9.35 -25.25
N PRO A 185 2.15 8.65 -24.78
CA PRO A 185 2.01 7.56 -23.84
C PRO A 185 1.39 7.95 -22.49
N GLY A 186 1.67 9.15 -22.00
CA GLY A 186 1.13 9.62 -20.71
C GLY A 186 -0.37 9.83 -20.76
N ARG A 187 -0.89 10.46 -21.83
CA ARG A 187 -2.35 10.61 -22.04
C ARG A 187 -3.02 9.27 -22.29
N ALA A 188 -2.38 8.38 -23.06
CA ALA A 188 -2.90 7.04 -23.28
C ALA A 188 -3.03 6.25 -21.96
N MET A 189 -2.02 6.35 -21.08
CA MET A 189 -2.10 5.78 -19.74
C MET A 189 -3.20 6.39 -18.89
N ALA A 190 -3.36 7.71 -18.93
CA ALA A 190 -4.42 8.38 -18.19
C ALA A 190 -5.84 7.92 -18.65
N ALA A 191 -6.05 7.80 -19.96
CA ALA A 191 -7.26 7.24 -20.52
C ALA A 191 -7.44 5.76 -20.14
N ALA A 192 -6.35 4.98 -20.14
CA ALA A 192 -6.37 3.57 -19.75
C ALA A 192 -6.77 3.36 -18.29
N VAL A 193 -6.52 4.31 -17.38
CA VAL A 193 -7.03 4.25 -16.00
C VAL A 193 -8.55 4.17 -15.99
N THR A 194 -9.22 5.06 -16.71
CA THR A 194 -10.68 5.03 -16.81
C THR A 194 -11.19 3.81 -17.57
N LEU A 195 -10.53 3.45 -18.68
CA LEU A 195 -10.86 2.23 -19.42
C LEU A 195 -10.75 0.97 -18.55
N SER A 196 -9.73 0.90 -17.70
CA SER A 196 -9.59 -0.22 -16.75
C SER A 196 -10.76 -0.33 -15.79
N GLY A 197 -11.32 0.81 -15.36
CA GLY A 197 -12.54 0.84 -14.55
C GLY A 197 -13.74 0.27 -15.29
N VAL A 198 -13.87 0.56 -16.58
CA VAL A 198 -14.93 -0.03 -17.43
C VAL A 198 -14.73 -1.56 -17.54
N VAL A 199 -13.51 -2.01 -17.83
CA VAL A 199 -13.18 -3.45 -17.90
C VAL A 199 -13.50 -4.16 -16.59
N GLN A 200 -13.10 -3.56 -15.46
CA GLN A 200 -13.40 -4.10 -14.13
C GLN A 200 -14.91 -4.15 -13.87
N LEU A 201 -15.65 -3.10 -14.24
CA LEU A 201 -17.11 -3.04 -14.04
C LEU A 201 -17.83 -4.09 -14.88
N VAL A 202 -17.44 -4.28 -16.13
CA VAL A 202 -17.98 -5.32 -17.02
C VAL A 202 -17.70 -6.72 -16.44
N TRP A 203 -16.46 -6.97 -16.01
CA TRP A 203 -16.07 -8.21 -15.36
C TRP A 203 -16.90 -8.50 -14.12
N MET A 204 -17.06 -7.51 -13.22
CA MET A 204 -17.83 -7.67 -11.99
C MET A 204 -19.33 -7.82 -12.25
N GLY A 205 -19.87 -7.10 -13.25
CA GLY A 205 -21.26 -7.25 -13.67
C GLY A 205 -21.56 -8.64 -14.22
N TRP A 206 -20.64 -9.20 -15.03
CA TRP A 206 -20.72 -10.58 -15.49
C TRP A 206 -20.67 -11.57 -14.32
N ALA A 207 -19.75 -11.38 -13.37
CA ALA A 207 -19.63 -12.26 -12.18
C ALA A 207 -20.88 -12.21 -11.29
N CYS A 208 -21.50 -11.03 -11.13
CA CYS A 208 -22.77 -10.88 -10.41
C CYS A 208 -23.91 -11.59 -11.13
N ARG A 209 -24.02 -11.45 -12.47
CA ARG A 209 -25.01 -12.19 -13.26
C ARG A 209 -24.83 -13.70 -13.14
N ALA A 210 -23.60 -14.19 -13.23
CA ALA A 210 -23.27 -15.61 -13.01
C ALA A 210 -23.56 -16.08 -11.58
N ALA A 211 -23.62 -15.16 -10.61
CA ALA A 211 -24.09 -15.40 -9.27
C ALA A 211 -25.63 -15.30 -9.14
N GLY A 212 -26.34 -14.99 -10.23
CA GLY A 212 -27.79 -14.81 -10.27
C GLY A 212 -28.25 -13.48 -9.67
N VAL A 213 -27.38 -12.47 -9.55
CA VAL A 213 -27.72 -11.12 -9.11
C VAL A 213 -27.64 -10.17 -10.30
N THR A 214 -28.76 -9.56 -10.64
CA THR A 214 -28.86 -8.49 -11.61
C THR A 214 -29.42 -7.26 -10.93
N LEU A 215 -28.70 -6.15 -10.98
CA LEU A 215 -29.15 -4.88 -10.41
C LEU A 215 -29.87 -4.06 -11.47
N ARG A 216 -30.96 -3.43 -11.07
CA ARG A 216 -31.72 -2.47 -11.88
C ARG A 216 -31.45 -1.05 -11.36
N LEU A 217 -31.42 -0.09 -12.26
CA LEU A 217 -31.40 1.31 -11.87
C LEU A 217 -32.78 1.70 -11.36
N THR A 218 -32.85 2.12 -10.13
CA THR A 218 -34.05 2.59 -9.45
C THR A 218 -33.88 4.06 -9.07
N ALA A 219 -34.99 4.75 -8.79
CA ALA A 219 -34.89 6.09 -8.24
C ALA A 219 -34.24 6.07 -6.86
N PRO A 220 -33.30 6.98 -6.55
CA PRO A 220 -32.62 7.01 -5.26
C PRO A 220 -33.60 7.34 -4.14
N ARG A 221 -33.68 6.50 -3.12
CA ARG A 221 -34.53 6.71 -1.94
C ARG A 221 -33.72 6.51 -0.67
N LEU A 222 -33.84 7.43 0.27
CA LEU A 222 -33.23 7.33 1.60
C LEU A 222 -34.05 6.41 2.51
N THR A 223 -34.01 5.10 2.22
CA THR A 223 -34.63 4.07 3.06
C THR A 223 -33.90 4.01 4.42
N GLU A 224 -34.50 3.35 5.40
CA GLU A 224 -33.89 3.14 6.72
C GLU A 224 -32.54 2.42 6.60
N GLY A 225 -32.44 1.40 5.74
CA GLY A 225 -31.19 0.69 5.44
C GLY A 225 -30.11 1.64 4.89
N MET A 226 -30.48 2.59 3.99
CA MET A 226 -29.54 3.57 3.46
C MET A 226 -29.11 4.60 4.52
N ARG A 227 -30.03 5.07 5.37
CA ARG A 227 -29.66 5.96 6.50
C ARG A 227 -28.69 5.27 7.46
N ARG A 228 -28.89 3.97 7.73
CA ARG A 228 -27.98 3.15 8.55
C ARG A 228 -26.62 3.01 7.87
N LEU A 229 -26.59 2.76 6.54
CA LEU A 229 -25.34 2.69 5.77
C LEU A 229 -24.56 4.00 5.88
N PHE A 230 -25.18 5.17 5.64
CA PHE A 230 -24.50 6.46 5.74
C PHE A 230 -23.99 6.76 7.15
N ARG A 231 -24.73 6.39 8.18
CA ARG A 231 -24.31 6.55 9.58
C ARG A 231 -23.05 5.76 9.91
N LEU A 232 -22.87 4.60 9.26
CA LEU A 232 -21.68 3.77 9.43
C LEU A 232 -20.51 4.24 8.53
N VAL A 233 -20.80 4.64 7.30
CA VAL A 233 -19.77 5.09 6.32
C VAL A 233 -19.15 6.43 6.72
N GLY A 234 -19.94 7.39 7.22
CA GLY A 234 -19.48 8.75 7.49
C GLY A 234 -18.25 8.83 8.41
N PRO A 235 -18.32 8.32 9.64
CA PRO A 235 -17.16 8.33 10.55
C PRO A 235 -15.95 7.55 10.01
N GLY A 236 -16.18 6.42 9.34
CA GLY A 236 -15.13 5.62 8.71
C GLY A 236 -14.42 6.36 7.58
N ALA A 237 -15.17 7.10 6.77
CA ALA A 237 -14.62 7.91 5.69
C ALA A 237 -13.75 9.06 6.21
N ILE A 238 -14.18 9.76 7.26
CA ILE A 238 -13.40 10.82 7.90
C ILE A 238 -12.08 10.25 8.45
N GLY A 239 -12.12 9.14 9.18
CA GLY A 239 -10.94 8.49 9.72
C GLY A 239 -9.94 8.05 8.63
N ALA A 240 -10.44 7.45 7.55
CA ALA A 240 -9.62 7.07 6.40
C ALA A 240 -9.02 8.29 5.69
N GLY A 241 -9.76 9.41 5.60
CA GLY A 241 -9.30 10.67 5.00
C GLY A 241 -8.10 11.26 5.74
N VAL A 242 -8.16 11.34 7.05
CA VAL A 242 -7.04 11.84 7.88
C VAL A 242 -5.75 11.06 7.62
N MET A 243 -5.84 9.73 7.51
CA MET A 243 -4.65 8.90 7.22
C MET A 243 -4.08 9.12 5.82
N GLN A 244 -4.87 9.62 4.86
CA GLN A 244 -4.40 9.89 3.49
C GLN A 244 -3.77 11.28 3.33
N ILE A 245 -3.96 12.21 4.26
CA ILE A 245 -3.46 13.59 4.18
C ILE A 245 -1.94 13.62 4.01
N ASN A 246 -1.21 12.77 4.72
CA ASN A 246 0.26 12.72 4.61
C ASN A 246 0.73 12.40 3.17
N LEU A 247 0.05 11.48 2.48
CA LEU A 247 0.37 11.15 1.09
C LEU A 247 0.11 12.32 0.14
N PHE A 248 -0.89 13.14 0.43
CA PHE A 248 -1.18 14.37 -0.31
C PHE A 248 -0.10 15.42 -0.10
N LEU A 249 0.26 15.68 1.15
CA LEU A 249 1.27 16.68 1.51
C LEU A 249 2.62 16.39 0.86
N ASN A 250 3.04 15.12 0.82
CA ASN A 250 4.28 14.74 0.14
C ASN A 250 4.23 15.02 -1.38
N VAL A 251 3.07 14.87 -2.02
CA VAL A 251 2.91 15.21 -3.45
C VAL A 251 2.96 16.73 -3.66
N VAL A 252 2.30 17.49 -2.79
CA VAL A 252 2.37 18.96 -2.82
C VAL A 252 3.80 19.45 -2.70
N LEU A 253 4.56 18.94 -1.71
CA LEU A 253 5.97 19.29 -1.54
C LEU A 253 6.82 18.88 -2.75
N ALA A 254 6.63 17.67 -3.26
CA ALA A 254 7.37 17.17 -4.42
C ALA A 254 7.09 17.98 -5.69
N SER A 255 5.88 18.53 -5.83
CA SER A 255 5.52 19.37 -6.98
C SER A 255 6.30 20.69 -7.04
N LEU A 256 6.77 21.20 -5.89
CA LEU A 256 7.57 22.44 -5.78
C LEU A 256 9.03 22.24 -6.20
N LEU A 257 9.43 21.01 -6.46
CA LEU A 257 10.79 20.65 -6.88
C LEU A 257 10.89 20.55 -8.41
N PRO A 258 12.11 20.55 -8.96
CA PRO A 258 12.31 20.33 -10.40
C PRO A 258 11.63 19.08 -10.93
N SER A 259 11.30 19.10 -12.22
CA SER A 259 10.67 17.99 -12.91
C SER A 259 11.44 16.67 -12.72
N GLY A 260 10.70 15.58 -12.47
CA GLY A 260 11.21 14.26 -12.09
C GLY A 260 11.07 13.94 -10.61
N ALA A 261 10.97 14.94 -9.73
CA ALA A 261 10.94 14.72 -8.28
C ALA A 261 9.75 13.85 -7.83
N VAL A 262 8.55 14.07 -8.37
CA VAL A 262 7.36 13.26 -8.08
C VAL A 262 7.58 11.82 -8.53
N SER A 263 8.17 11.63 -9.70
CA SER A 263 8.43 10.32 -10.29
C SER A 263 9.50 9.55 -9.51
N PHE A 264 10.62 10.20 -9.12
CA PHE A 264 11.66 9.56 -8.31
C PHE A 264 11.10 9.04 -6.98
N LEU A 265 10.31 9.88 -6.28
CA LEU A 265 9.65 9.48 -5.04
C LEU A 265 8.63 8.36 -5.27
N TYR A 266 7.89 8.37 -6.38
CA TYR A 266 6.94 7.32 -6.71
C TYR A 266 7.63 5.96 -6.89
N TYR A 267 8.69 5.89 -7.73
CA TYR A 267 9.39 4.64 -7.99
C TYR A 267 10.14 4.14 -6.74
N ALA A 268 10.77 5.03 -5.98
CA ALA A 268 11.40 4.69 -4.71
C ALA A 268 10.40 4.12 -3.70
N ASP A 269 9.23 4.77 -3.54
CA ASP A 269 8.18 4.31 -2.64
C ASP A 269 7.63 2.92 -3.04
N ARG A 270 7.55 2.60 -4.35
CA ARG A 270 7.15 1.27 -4.83
C ARG A 270 8.06 0.16 -4.30
N LEU A 271 9.36 0.37 -4.35
CA LEU A 271 10.34 -0.58 -3.83
C LEU A 271 10.29 -0.64 -2.29
N ASN A 272 10.19 0.51 -1.64
CA ASN A 272 10.05 0.62 -0.19
C ASN A 272 8.80 -0.09 0.35
N GLN A 273 7.69 -0.05 -0.39
CA GLN A 273 6.44 -0.71 0.01
C GLN A 273 6.47 -2.24 -0.14
N MET A 274 7.41 -2.83 -0.88
CA MET A 274 7.49 -4.29 -1.03
C MET A 274 7.73 -5.00 0.30
N PRO A 275 8.81 -4.72 1.05
CA PRO A 275 9.01 -5.34 2.36
C PRO A 275 7.92 -4.94 3.36
N LEU A 276 7.48 -3.69 3.36
CA LEU A 276 6.42 -3.20 4.24
C LEU A 276 5.09 -3.94 4.02
N GLY A 277 4.76 -4.24 2.76
CA GLY A 277 3.54 -4.96 2.41
C GLY A 277 3.56 -6.42 2.85
N VAL A 278 4.69 -7.11 2.69
CA VAL A 278 4.83 -8.52 3.09
C VAL A 278 4.84 -8.65 4.61
N ILE A 279 5.76 -7.96 5.26
CA ILE A 279 5.98 -8.07 6.71
C ILE A 279 4.78 -7.51 7.48
N GLY A 280 4.28 -6.36 7.05
CA GLY A 280 3.22 -5.66 7.75
C GLY A 280 1.85 -6.35 7.69
N ILE A 281 1.55 -7.07 6.60
CA ILE A 281 0.33 -7.89 6.53
C ILE A 281 0.46 -9.08 7.48
N ALA A 282 1.59 -9.78 7.45
CA ALA A 282 1.82 -10.93 8.33
C ALA A 282 1.63 -10.56 9.81
N ILE A 283 2.19 -9.43 10.25
CA ILE A 283 2.07 -8.96 11.63
C ILE A 283 0.63 -8.49 11.93
N GLY A 284 0.05 -7.65 11.06
CA GLY A 284 -1.27 -7.06 11.32
C GLY A 284 -2.40 -8.08 11.39
N THR A 285 -2.35 -9.11 10.53
CA THR A 285 -3.40 -10.15 10.50
C THR A 285 -3.26 -11.20 11.59
N ALA A 286 -2.03 -11.57 11.96
CA ALA A 286 -1.81 -12.62 12.96
C ALA A 286 -1.83 -12.10 14.40
N LEU A 287 -1.27 -10.91 14.64
CA LEU A 287 -1.04 -10.39 15.98
C LEU A 287 -2.32 -9.86 16.65
N LEU A 288 -3.14 -9.09 15.93
CA LEU A 288 -4.30 -8.41 16.52
C LEU A 288 -5.32 -9.38 17.18
N PRO A 289 -5.74 -10.48 16.54
CA PRO A 289 -6.68 -11.43 17.18
C PRO A 289 -6.09 -12.09 18.43
N VAL A 290 -4.79 -12.39 18.43
CA VAL A 290 -4.10 -13.00 19.58
C VAL A 290 -4.05 -12.01 20.74
N LEU A 291 -3.60 -10.78 20.49
CA LEU A 291 -3.56 -9.75 21.53
C LEU A 291 -4.94 -9.42 22.08
N ALA A 292 -5.97 -9.34 21.22
CA ALA A 292 -7.33 -9.03 21.63
C ALA A 292 -7.91 -10.10 22.57
N ARG A 293 -7.67 -11.38 22.28
CA ARG A 293 -8.12 -12.49 23.16
C ARG A 293 -7.49 -12.43 24.54
N HIS A 294 -6.16 -12.27 24.61
CA HIS A 294 -5.46 -12.22 25.90
C HIS A 294 -5.76 -10.93 26.65
N ALA A 295 -5.92 -9.79 25.96
CA ALA A 295 -6.33 -8.55 26.60
C ALA A 295 -7.75 -8.63 27.20
N ALA A 296 -8.68 -9.25 26.48
CA ALA A 296 -10.04 -9.48 26.97
C ALA A 296 -10.09 -10.44 28.18
N ALA A 297 -9.17 -11.40 28.24
CA ALA A 297 -8.99 -12.32 29.36
C ALA A 297 -8.24 -11.70 30.56
N GLY A 298 -7.73 -10.46 30.42
CA GLY A 298 -6.92 -9.82 31.47
C GLY A 298 -5.49 -10.38 31.58
N ASP A 299 -5.07 -11.23 30.65
CA ASP A 299 -3.74 -11.87 30.67
C ASP A 299 -2.67 -10.94 30.06
N GLU A 300 -2.31 -9.91 30.79
CA GLU A 300 -1.31 -8.93 30.38
C GLU A 300 0.11 -9.54 30.21
N ARG A 301 0.39 -10.67 30.85
CA ARG A 301 1.66 -11.38 30.70
C ARG A 301 1.77 -11.94 29.28
N MET A 302 0.76 -12.62 28.79
CA MET A 302 0.75 -13.16 27.42
C MET A 302 0.68 -12.05 26.36
N VAL A 303 -0.06 -10.97 26.61
CA VAL A 303 -0.05 -9.79 25.73
C VAL A 303 1.36 -9.24 25.56
N ARG A 304 2.10 -9.04 26.64
CA ARG A 304 3.50 -8.58 26.60
C ARG A 304 4.43 -9.56 25.90
N HIS A 305 4.22 -10.87 26.14
CA HIS A 305 5.00 -11.91 25.47
C HIS A 305 4.81 -11.86 23.95
N TYR A 306 3.57 -11.93 23.46
CA TYR A 306 3.29 -11.89 22.02
C TYR A 306 3.71 -10.58 21.38
N LEU A 307 3.56 -9.45 22.06
CA LEU A 307 4.01 -8.16 21.57
C LEU A 307 5.54 -8.15 21.43
N SER A 308 6.30 -8.64 22.42
CA SER A 308 7.78 -8.74 22.33
C SER A 308 8.23 -9.62 21.17
N ARG A 309 7.55 -10.76 20.94
CA ARG A 309 7.83 -11.65 19.78
C ARG A 309 7.54 -10.95 18.45
N ALA A 310 6.43 -10.21 18.37
CA ALA A 310 6.10 -9.44 17.17
C ALA A 310 7.10 -8.31 16.88
N LEU A 311 7.61 -7.65 17.93
CA LEU A 311 8.66 -6.63 17.79
C LEU A 311 9.98 -7.26 17.33
N GLU A 312 10.37 -8.41 17.90
CA GLU A 312 11.54 -9.17 17.49
C GLU A 312 11.46 -9.57 16.02
N PHE A 313 10.31 -10.13 15.58
CA PHE A 313 10.07 -10.52 14.20
C PHE A 313 10.04 -9.32 13.26
N SER A 314 9.45 -8.21 13.70
CA SER A 314 9.45 -6.94 12.95
C SER A 314 10.86 -6.45 12.67
N LEU A 315 11.73 -6.54 13.69
CA LEU A 315 13.13 -6.11 13.58
C LEU A 315 13.93 -7.09 12.71
N LEU A 316 13.73 -8.41 12.91
CA LEU A 316 14.42 -9.48 12.18
C LEU A 316 14.21 -9.39 10.66
N LEU A 317 13.03 -8.98 10.21
CA LEU A 317 12.73 -8.84 8.79
C LEU A 317 12.88 -7.39 8.27
N GLY A 318 12.50 -6.41 9.10
CA GLY A 318 12.50 -5.00 8.70
C GLY A 318 13.89 -4.40 8.60
N LEU A 319 14.79 -4.75 9.50
CA LEU A 319 16.13 -4.16 9.52
C LEU A 319 17.01 -4.63 8.36
N PRO A 320 17.12 -5.95 8.04
CA PRO A 320 17.86 -6.37 6.85
C PRO A 320 17.26 -5.83 5.55
N ALA A 321 15.93 -5.73 5.45
CA ALA A 321 15.30 -5.10 4.29
C ALA A 321 15.69 -3.63 4.14
N ALA A 322 15.75 -2.88 5.25
CA ALA A 322 16.20 -1.50 5.26
C ALA A 322 17.66 -1.36 4.82
N VAL A 323 18.54 -2.19 5.38
CA VAL A 323 19.98 -2.21 5.04
C VAL A 323 20.17 -2.60 3.56
N ALA A 324 19.46 -3.63 3.09
CA ALA A 324 19.54 -4.07 1.70
C ALA A 324 19.11 -2.97 0.72
N LEU A 325 17.96 -2.31 0.97
CA LEU A 325 17.48 -1.23 0.10
C LEU A 325 18.33 0.05 0.24
N GLY A 326 18.90 0.30 1.41
CA GLY A 326 19.79 1.44 1.62
C GLY A 326 21.15 1.27 0.92
N VAL A 327 21.71 0.08 0.96
CA VAL A 327 23.06 -0.22 0.44
C VAL A 327 23.03 -0.65 -1.03
N ALA A 328 22.13 -1.57 -1.39
CA ALA A 328 22.00 -2.11 -2.73
C ALA A 328 20.90 -1.40 -3.54
N GLY A 329 20.42 -0.24 -3.07
CA GLY A 329 19.35 0.51 -3.74
C GLY A 329 19.69 0.92 -5.16
N ALA A 330 20.94 1.36 -5.42
CA ALA A 330 21.38 1.76 -6.75
C ALA A 330 21.34 0.59 -7.75
N PRO A 331 21.99 -0.56 -7.53
CA PRO A 331 21.86 -1.69 -8.45
C PRO A 331 20.42 -2.23 -8.57
N ILE A 332 19.62 -2.21 -7.50
CA ILE A 332 18.22 -2.63 -7.56
C ILE A 332 17.43 -1.72 -8.51
N VAL A 333 17.54 -0.39 -8.34
CA VAL A 333 16.81 0.58 -9.18
C VAL A 333 17.30 0.51 -10.62
N SER A 334 18.63 0.46 -10.85
CA SER A 334 19.22 0.38 -12.17
C SER A 334 18.74 -0.88 -12.91
N VAL A 335 18.86 -2.07 -12.33
CA VAL A 335 18.46 -3.31 -12.99
C VAL A 335 16.95 -3.35 -13.27
N LEU A 336 16.12 -2.79 -12.38
CA LEU A 336 14.66 -2.86 -12.50
C LEU A 336 14.10 -1.78 -13.44
N PHE A 337 14.58 -0.53 -13.36
CA PHE A 337 13.95 0.60 -14.02
C PHE A 337 14.81 1.25 -15.13
N GLU A 338 16.14 1.17 -15.09
CA GLU A 338 17.02 1.82 -16.06
C GLU A 338 16.93 1.17 -17.43
N ARG A 339 15.96 1.65 -18.21
CA ARG A 339 15.71 1.26 -19.60
C ARG A 339 14.80 2.25 -20.30
N GLY A 340 14.94 2.35 -21.63
CA GLY A 340 14.12 3.24 -22.44
C GLY A 340 14.27 4.71 -22.03
N ALA A 341 13.18 5.34 -21.63
CA ALA A 341 13.15 6.74 -21.21
C ALA A 341 13.66 7.00 -19.77
N PHE A 342 13.94 5.92 -19.01
CA PHE A 342 14.47 6.05 -17.64
C PHE A 342 15.97 5.76 -17.66
N GLY A 343 16.77 6.81 -17.61
CA GLY A 343 18.23 6.75 -17.74
C GLY A 343 18.99 6.60 -16.41
N PRO A 344 20.33 6.61 -16.46
CA PRO A 344 21.18 6.44 -15.28
C PRO A 344 21.02 7.56 -14.23
N ALA A 345 20.77 8.80 -14.66
CA ALA A 345 20.57 9.94 -13.76
C ALA A 345 19.29 9.78 -12.94
N GLU A 346 18.20 9.37 -13.59
CA GLU A 346 16.91 9.07 -12.95
C GLU A 346 17.03 7.87 -12.01
N ALA A 347 17.80 6.85 -12.39
CA ALA A 347 18.06 5.69 -11.55
C ALA A 347 18.81 6.09 -10.27
N GLN A 348 19.84 6.92 -10.38
CA GLN A 348 20.60 7.40 -9.23
C GLN A 348 19.76 8.29 -8.31
N ALA A 349 18.97 9.22 -8.86
CA ALA A 349 18.07 10.07 -8.08
C ALA A 349 17.01 9.24 -7.32
N THR A 350 16.45 8.24 -7.99
CA THR A 350 15.50 7.31 -7.38
C THR A 350 16.16 6.45 -6.29
N ALA A 351 17.39 6.00 -6.49
CA ALA A 351 18.15 5.22 -5.52
C ALA A 351 18.43 6.01 -4.22
N TRP A 352 18.76 7.29 -4.33
CA TRP A 352 18.93 8.15 -3.15
C TRP A 352 17.62 8.32 -2.35
N ALA A 353 16.50 8.53 -3.05
CA ALA A 353 15.19 8.59 -2.40
C ALA A 353 14.84 7.24 -1.73
N LEU A 354 15.17 6.11 -2.38
CA LEU A 354 14.95 4.78 -1.83
C LEU A 354 15.77 4.55 -0.55
N ALA A 355 17.06 4.93 -0.56
CA ALA A 355 17.92 4.83 0.62
C ALA A 355 17.38 5.66 1.79
N ALA A 356 16.87 6.87 1.52
CA ALA A 356 16.25 7.72 2.52
C ALA A 356 14.95 7.11 3.10
N TYR A 357 14.08 6.56 2.25
CA TYR A 357 12.88 5.84 2.71
C TYR A 357 13.22 4.59 3.51
N ALA A 358 14.27 3.86 3.11
CA ALA A 358 14.67 2.60 3.74
C ALA A 358 14.99 2.76 5.23
N ILE A 359 15.49 3.92 5.66
CA ILE A 359 15.72 4.25 7.07
C ILE A 359 14.46 4.06 7.91
N GLY A 360 13.29 4.34 7.36
CA GLY A 360 12.00 4.23 8.05
C GLY A 360 11.40 2.82 8.11
N ILE A 361 11.88 1.86 7.31
CA ILE A 361 11.25 0.53 7.20
C ILE A 361 11.10 -0.17 8.55
N PRO A 362 12.15 -0.29 9.39
CA PRO A 362 12.02 -0.99 10.67
C PRO A 362 10.97 -0.32 11.57
N ALA A 363 10.97 1.01 11.61
CA ALA A 363 10.03 1.78 12.41
C ALA A 363 8.59 1.58 11.91
N HIS A 364 8.35 1.65 10.61
CA HIS A 364 7.01 1.43 10.02
C HIS A 364 6.46 0.04 10.33
N VAL A 365 7.30 -0.99 10.29
CA VAL A 365 6.88 -2.37 10.61
C VAL A 365 6.55 -2.50 12.09
N ILE A 366 7.39 -1.98 12.96
CA ILE A 366 7.19 -2.02 14.42
C ILE A 366 5.93 -1.23 14.82
N VAL A 367 5.67 -0.07 14.21
CA VAL A 367 4.46 0.73 14.44
C VAL A 367 3.19 -0.08 14.20
N LYS A 368 3.17 -1.00 13.22
CA LYS A 368 2.00 -1.88 12.99
C LYS A 368 1.74 -2.81 14.18
N ALA A 369 2.80 -3.36 14.80
CA ALA A 369 2.67 -4.19 15.99
C ALA A 369 2.20 -3.37 17.22
N LEU A 370 2.73 -2.15 17.40
CA LEU A 370 2.29 -1.26 18.47
C LEU A 370 0.84 -0.81 18.31
N ASN A 371 0.41 -0.49 17.07
CA ASN A 371 -0.99 -0.17 16.79
C ASN A 371 -1.92 -1.34 17.12
N ALA A 372 -1.53 -2.60 16.82
CA ALA A 372 -2.31 -3.77 17.20
C ALA A 372 -2.49 -3.87 18.73
N ALA A 373 -1.48 -3.48 19.52
CA ALA A 373 -1.59 -3.47 20.98
C ALA A 373 -2.57 -2.41 21.52
N PHE A 374 -2.70 -1.26 20.85
CA PHE A 374 -3.74 -0.26 21.16
C PHE A 374 -5.13 -0.75 20.74
N PHE A 375 -5.27 -1.25 19.52
CA PHE A 375 -6.54 -1.71 18.97
C PHE A 375 -7.11 -2.92 19.75
N ALA A 376 -6.24 -3.82 20.21
CA ALA A 376 -6.63 -4.93 21.08
C ALA A 376 -7.30 -4.47 22.39
N ARG A 377 -7.00 -3.25 22.84
CA ARG A 377 -7.59 -2.58 24.01
C ARG A 377 -8.65 -1.55 23.65
N GLN A 378 -9.12 -1.56 22.40
CA GLN A 378 -10.13 -0.63 21.86
C GLN A 378 -9.71 0.86 21.93
N ASP A 379 -8.41 1.15 22.12
CA ASP A 379 -7.87 2.51 22.06
C ASP A 379 -7.47 2.85 20.62
N THR A 380 -8.40 3.42 19.88
CA THR A 380 -8.14 3.97 18.55
C THR A 380 -7.70 5.44 18.57
N ALA A 381 -7.98 6.13 19.67
CA ALA A 381 -7.74 7.57 19.78
C ALA A 381 -6.25 7.90 19.89
N THR A 382 -5.47 7.13 20.66
CA THR A 382 -4.03 7.38 20.85
C THR A 382 -3.25 7.24 19.55
N PRO A 383 -3.37 6.14 18.75
CA PRO A 383 -2.74 6.06 17.44
C PRO A 383 -3.11 7.19 16.49
N VAL A 384 -4.37 7.62 16.47
CA VAL A 384 -4.82 8.73 15.62
C VAL A 384 -4.18 10.06 16.04
N ARG A 385 -4.14 10.37 17.33
CA ARG A 385 -3.48 11.59 17.83
C ARG A 385 -1.99 11.62 17.49
N VAL A 386 -1.30 10.50 17.69
CA VAL A 386 0.12 10.35 17.33
C VAL A 386 0.30 10.51 15.82
N ALA A 387 -0.56 9.90 15.00
CA ALA A 387 -0.50 10.05 13.55
C ALA A 387 -0.64 11.51 13.08
N VAL A 388 -1.52 12.29 13.70
CA VAL A 388 -1.67 13.74 13.41
C VAL A 388 -0.37 14.49 13.73
N VAL A 389 0.20 14.28 14.91
CA VAL A 389 1.46 14.93 15.33
C VAL A 389 2.60 14.56 14.37
N VAL A 390 2.71 13.28 14.02
CA VAL A 390 3.72 12.77 13.09
C VAL A 390 3.55 13.34 11.68
N THR A 391 2.31 13.49 11.22
CA THR A 391 2.02 14.11 9.91
C THR A 391 2.46 15.58 9.88
N LEU A 392 2.18 16.35 10.94
CA LEU A 392 2.64 17.73 11.05
C LEU A 392 4.17 17.81 11.13
N ALA A 393 4.80 16.92 11.89
CA ALA A 393 6.26 16.83 11.97
C ALA A 393 6.87 16.43 10.60
N ASN A 394 6.24 15.51 9.85
CA ASN A 394 6.68 15.14 8.50
C ASN A 394 6.62 16.34 7.55
N LEU A 395 5.52 17.10 7.58
CA LEU A 395 5.38 18.30 6.77
C LEU A 395 6.46 19.35 7.11
N ALA A 396 6.64 19.64 8.40
CA ALA A 396 7.64 20.61 8.85
C ALA A 396 9.07 20.18 8.48
N LEU A 397 9.41 18.90 8.71
CA LEU A 397 10.72 18.37 8.38
C LEU A 397 10.93 18.27 6.85
N GLY A 398 9.89 17.94 6.10
CA GLY A 398 9.92 17.94 4.63
C GLY A 398 10.22 19.33 4.08
N ILE A 399 9.52 20.37 4.58
CA ILE A 399 9.78 21.76 4.21
C ILE A 399 11.21 22.19 4.58
N ALA A 400 11.71 21.78 5.74
CA ALA A 400 13.06 22.15 6.19
C ALA A 400 14.18 21.45 5.39
N LEU A 401 13.99 20.18 5.01
CA LEU A 401 15.00 19.40 4.30
C LEU A 401 14.95 19.58 2.78
N MET A 402 13.80 19.93 2.21
CA MET A 402 13.58 20.07 0.77
C MET A 402 14.55 21.06 0.10
N PRO A 403 14.86 22.24 0.66
CA PRO A 403 15.78 23.20 0.01
C PRO A 403 17.21 22.69 -0.11
N VAL A 404 17.64 21.79 0.81
CA VAL A 404 19.03 21.27 0.86
C VAL A 404 19.16 19.95 0.12
N LEU A 405 18.17 19.04 0.29
CA LEU A 405 18.25 17.66 -0.18
C LEU A 405 17.25 17.37 -1.34
N GLY A 406 16.47 18.35 -1.76
CA GLY A 406 15.45 18.15 -2.79
C GLY A 406 14.46 17.05 -2.43
N HIS A 407 14.16 16.17 -3.38
CA HIS A 407 13.26 15.04 -3.22
C HIS A 407 13.73 14.01 -2.17
N VAL A 408 15.04 13.87 -2.00
CA VAL A 408 15.63 13.01 -0.95
C VAL A 408 15.25 13.52 0.44
N GLY A 409 15.15 14.84 0.63
CA GLY A 409 14.71 15.46 1.88
C GLY A 409 13.28 15.07 2.28
N ILE A 410 12.36 14.97 1.31
CA ILE A 410 10.97 14.52 1.54
C ILE A 410 10.95 13.03 1.94
N ALA A 411 11.74 12.21 1.26
CA ALA A 411 11.87 10.79 1.59
C ALA A 411 12.47 10.58 2.99
N LEU A 412 13.52 11.35 3.32
CA LEU A 412 14.19 11.30 4.62
C LEU A 412 13.27 11.78 5.75
N ALA A 413 12.50 12.85 5.54
CA ALA A 413 11.48 13.31 6.49
C ALA A 413 10.50 12.19 6.82
N THR A 414 10.03 11.46 5.81
CA THR A 414 9.13 10.31 5.99
C THR A 414 9.80 9.19 6.76
N GLY A 415 11.06 8.87 6.47
CA GLY A 415 11.83 7.85 7.20
C GLY A 415 12.06 8.23 8.67
N LEU A 416 12.48 9.47 8.96
CA LEU A 416 12.75 9.96 10.32
C LEU A 416 11.48 10.06 11.16
N THR A 417 10.39 10.55 10.58
CA THR A 417 9.12 10.67 11.31
C THR A 417 8.46 9.32 11.58
N ALA A 418 8.80 8.26 10.86
CA ALA A 418 8.42 6.90 11.23
C ALA A 418 9.04 6.49 12.58
N TRP A 419 10.28 6.89 12.86
CA TRP A 419 10.93 6.67 14.17
C TRP A 419 10.29 7.53 15.26
N ALA A 420 9.92 8.77 14.96
CA ALA A 420 9.16 9.60 15.88
C ALA A 420 7.80 8.96 16.23
N ASN A 421 7.09 8.42 15.23
CA ASN A 421 5.85 7.67 15.43
C ASN A 421 6.05 6.47 16.37
N LEU A 422 7.07 5.66 16.09
CA LEU A 422 7.46 4.54 16.94
C LEU A 422 7.74 4.99 18.38
N ALA A 423 8.54 6.04 18.56
CA ALA A 423 8.92 6.54 19.88
C ALA A 423 7.69 7.02 20.67
N LEU A 424 6.79 7.79 20.05
CA LEU A 424 5.58 8.30 20.68
C LEU A 424 4.61 7.18 21.08
N LEU A 425 4.37 6.20 20.20
CA LEU A 425 3.51 5.05 20.51
C LEU A 425 4.14 4.16 21.60
N ALA A 426 5.44 3.87 21.51
CA ALA A 426 6.15 3.09 22.52
C ALA A 426 6.12 3.80 23.90
N HIS A 427 6.33 5.12 23.91
CA HIS A 427 6.22 5.91 25.13
C HIS A 427 4.82 5.86 25.75
N ALA A 428 3.77 6.00 24.93
CA ALA A 428 2.39 5.92 25.38
C ALA A 428 2.04 4.53 25.97
N LEU A 429 2.51 3.43 25.34
CA LEU A 429 2.33 2.08 25.87
C LEU A 429 3.14 1.84 27.16
N ARG A 430 4.39 2.35 27.21
CA ARG A 430 5.23 2.24 28.43
C ARG A 430 4.62 2.97 29.62
N ARG A 431 4.13 4.19 29.44
CA ARG A 431 3.45 4.96 30.50
C ARG A 431 2.24 4.24 31.08
N ARG A 432 1.58 3.40 30.29
CA ARG A 432 0.43 2.60 30.72
C ARG A 432 0.82 1.22 31.26
N GLY A 433 2.10 0.89 31.32
CA GLY A 433 2.59 -0.42 31.76
C GLY A 433 2.38 -1.57 30.76
N PHE A 434 1.97 -1.25 29.53
CA PHE A 434 1.61 -2.24 28.50
C PHE A 434 2.79 -2.66 27.62
N LEU A 435 3.87 -1.90 27.59
CA LEU A 435 5.10 -2.23 26.88
C LEU A 435 6.24 -2.50 27.86
N GLN A 436 6.57 -3.78 28.01
CA GLN A 436 7.76 -4.23 28.70
C GLN A 436 8.50 -5.15 27.75
N LEU A 437 9.73 -4.76 27.40
CA LEU A 437 10.61 -5.56 26.56
C LEU A 437 11.26 -6.65 27.40
N ASP A 438 11.17 -7.89 26.95
CA ASP A 438 11.79 -9.02 27.64
C ASP A 438 13.31 -9.09 27.38
N GLY A 439 14.03 -9.82 28.25
CA GLY A 439 15.48 -9.98 28.13
C GLY A 439 15.90 -10.65 26.82
N ARG A 440 15.03 -11.49 26.24
CA ARG A 440 15.28 -12.13 24.94
C ARG A 440 15.30 -11.08 23.81
N PHE A 441 14.32 -10.16 23.76
CA PHE A 441 14.32 -9.09 22.78
C PHE A 441 15.55 -8.20 22.91
N LEU A 442 15.87 -7.76 24.15
CA LEU A 442 17.02 -6.89 24.41
C LEU A 442 18.36 -7.56 24.03
N GLY A 443 18.49 -8.86 24.22
CA GLY A 443 19.68 -9.62 23.82
C GLY A 443 19.75 -9.89 22.31
N ARG A 444 18.62 -10.09 21.63
CA ARG A 444 18.57 -10.42 20.20
C ARG A 444 18.61 -9.18 19.29
N ALA A 445 18.04 -8.06 19.71
CA ALA A 445 17.99 -6.84 18.89
C ALA A 445 19.38 -6.36 18.43
N PRO A 446 20.42 -6.24 19.29
CA PRO A 446 21.76 -5.86 18.83
C PRO A 446 22.40 -6.91 17.92
N ARG A 447 22.12 -8.20 18.13
CA ARG A 447 22.62 -9.28 17.27
C ARG A 447 21.99 -9.24 15.88
N ILE A 448 20.68 -8.96 15.80
CA ILE A 448 19.98 -8.73 14.53
C ILE A 448 20.59 -7.52 13.80
N ALA A 449 20.88 -6.45 14.54
CA ALA A 449 21.52 -5.26 13.97
C ALA A 449 22.93 -5.57 13.45
N ALA A 450 23.74 -6.29 14.20
CA ALA A 450 25.08 -6.71 13.76
C ALA A 450 25.02 -7.61 12.52
N ALA A 451 24.10 -8.59 12.48
CA ALA A 451 23.89 -9.45 11.32
C ALA A 451 23.43 -8.66 10.08
N ALA A 452 22.54 -7.68 10.25
CA ALA A 452 22.07 -6.82 9.16
C ALA A 452 23.20 -5.91 8.62
N LEU A 453 24.04 -5.35 9.50
CA LEU A 453 25.21 -4.56 9.09
C LEU A 453 26.25 -5.42 8.38
N GLY A 454 26.51 -6.65 8.87
CA GLY A 454 27.39 -7.62 8.20
C GLY A 454 26.88 -8.01 6.81
N MET A 455 25.56 -8.21 6.66
CA MET A 455 24.91 -8.37 5.36
C MET A 455 25.13 -7.13 4.48
N GLY A 456 24.99 -5.93 5.04
CA GLY A 456 25.22 -4.68 4.30
C GLY A 456 26.63 -4.59 3.75
N ALA A 457 27.63 -4.93 4.55
CA ALA A 457 29.03 -5.01 4.10
C ALA A 457 29.22 -6.05 2.98
N ALA A 458 28.60 -7.24 3.13
CA ALA A 458 28.64 -8.27 2.09
C ALA A 458 27.93 -7.82 0.79
N LEU A 459 26.83 -7.06 0.89
CA LEU A 459 26.16 -6.49 -0.28
C LEU A 459 27.01 -5.45 -1.01
N LEU A 460 27.77 -4.61 -0.28
CA LEU A 460 28.72 -3.64 -0.89
C LEU A 460 29.82 -4.37 -1.67
N VAL A 461 30.45 -5.37 -1.03
CA VAL A 461 31.48 -6.21 -1.69
C VAL A 461 30.87 -6.98 -2.86
N GLY A 462 29.70 -7.59 -2.66
CA GLY A 462 28.98 -8.33 -3.70
C GLY A 462 28.60 -7.46 -4.89
N ALA A 463 28.17 -6.21 -4.65
CA ALA A 463 27.84 -5.27 -5.72
C ALA A 463 29.07 -4.90 -6.55
N SER A 464 30.24 -4.70 -5.93
CA SER A 464 31.49 -4.43 -6.66
C SER A 464 31.97 -5.65 -7.46
N LEU A 465 31.87 -6.85 -6.91
CA LEU A 465 32.26 -8.09 -7.60
C LEU A 465 31.31 -8.43 -8.77
N LEU A 466 30.04 -8.14 -8.62
CA LEU A 466 29.01 -8.41 -9.63
C LEU A 466 28.79 -7.22 -10.58
N ALA A 467 29.53 -6.12 -10.45
CA ALA A 467 29.40 -4.93 -11.29
C ALA A 467 29.40 -5.26 -12.81
N PRO A 468 30.29 -6.10 -13.34
CA PRO A 468 30.25 -6.45 -14.77
C PRO A 468 28.95 -7.12 -15.21
N GLY A 469 28.33 -7.88 -14.31
CA GLY A 469 27.03 -8.51 -14.58
C GLY A 469 25.84 -7.55 -14.39
N LEU A 470 25.91 -6.65 -13.42
CA LEU A 470 24.89 -5.64 -13.14
C LEU A 470 24.79 -4.58 -14.24
N GLU A 471 25.92 -4.27 -14.88
CA GLU A 471 26.06 -3.29 -15.97
C GLU A 471 26.05 -3.93 -17.37
N ALA A 472 25.87 -5.25 -17.46
CA ALA A 472 25.86 -5.97 -18.73
C ALA A 472 24.75 -5.46 -19.66
N SER A 473 25.00 -5.53 -20.98
CA SER A 473 24.00 -5.17 -22.00
C SER A 473 22.79 -6.10 -22.02
N SER A 474 22.98 -7.37 -21.61
CA SER A 474 21.92 -8.38 -21.55
C SER A 474 21.06 -8.22 -20.30
N THR A 475 19.77 -7.98 -20.50
CA THR A 475 18.78 -7.88 -19.41
C THR A 475 18.78 -9.15 -18.53
N LEU A 476 18.92 -10.34 -19.12
CA LEU A 476 18.92 -11.59 -18.37
C LEU A 476 20.13 -11.69 -17.43
N VAL A 477 21.31 -11.25 -17.89
CA VAL A 477 22.54 -11.22 -17.08
C VAL A 477 22.40 -10.23 -15.93
N ARG A 478 21.84 -9.04 -16.18
CA ARG A 478 21.57 -8.03 -15.12
C ARG A 478 20.62 -8.59 -14.05
N PHE A 479 19.52 -9.22 -14.45
CA PHE A 479 18.59 -9.86 -13.49
C PHE A 479 19.23 -11.02 -12.73
N GLY A 480 20.06 -11.84 -13.40
CA GLY A 480 20.81 -12.92 -12.78
C GLY A 480 21.80 -12.41 -11.72
N ALA A 481 22.58 -11.37 -12.05
CA ALA A 481 23.51 -10.73 -11.15
C ALA A 481 22.78 -10.10 -9.94
N LEU A 482 21.65 -9.43 -10.17
CA LEU A 482 20.84 -8.87 -9.08
C LEU A 482 20.25 -9.99 -8.19
N ALA A 483 19.77 -11.09 -8.77
CA ALA A 483 19.26 -12.23 -8.01
C ALA A 483 20.35 -12.88 -7.14
N LEU A 484 21.58 -12.99 -7.67
CA LEU A 484 22.74 -13.46 -6.90
C LEU A 484 23.11 -12.49 -5.78
N LEU A 485 23.10 -11.18 -6.05
CA LEU A 485 23.40 -10.17 -5.03
C LEU A 485 22.40 -10.21 -3.89
N VAL A 486 21.10 -10.16 -4.22
CA VAL A 486 20.04 -10.17 -3.20
C VAL A 486 19.97 -11.52 -2.48
N GLY A 487 20.02 -12.62 -3.22
CA GLY A 487 19.99 -13.97 -2.66
C GLY A 487 21.21 -14.24 -1.77
N GLY A 488 22.40 -13.81 -2.20
CA GLY A 488 23.63 -13.86 -1.41
C GLY A 488 23.51 -13.03 -0.12
N GLY A 489 22.96 -11.81 -0.21
CA GLY A 489 22.69 -10.99 0.96
C GLY A 489 21.76 -11.68 1.96
N VAL A 490 20.66 -12.26 1.50
CA VAL A 490 19.74 -13.01 2.37
C VAL A 490 20.42 -14.22 3.01
N ALA A 491 21.24 -14.96 2.26
CA ALA A 491 22.01 -16.10 2.79
C ALA A 491 23.02 -15.66 3.85
N VAL A 492 23.76 -14.58 3.61
CA VAL A 492 24.72 -14.01 4.58
C VAL A 492 24.00 -13.54 5.83
N PHE A 493 22.88 -12.83 5.70
CA PHE A 493 22.07 -12.42 6.85
C PHE A 493 21.62 -13.63 7.67
N GLY A 494 21.07 -14.66 7.01
CA GLY A 494 20.61 -15.89 7.66
C GLY A 494 21.76 -16.60 8.43
N ALA A 495 22.93 -16.71 7.80
CA ALA A 495 24.11 -17.30 8.42
C ALA A 495 24.60 -16.49 9.63
N LEU A 496 24.73 -15.16 9.49
CA LEU A 496 25.15 -14.28 10.58
C LEU A 496 24.13 -14.25 11.72
N ALA A 497 22.84 -14.20 11.40
CA ALA A 497 21.79 -14.23 12.40
C ALA A 497 21.79 -15.53 13.21
N GLN A 498 22.12 -16.65 12.59
CA GLN A 498 22.26 -17.92 13.26
C GLN A 498 23.55 -18.01 14.09
N LEU A 499 24.68 -17.60 13.53
CA LEU A 499 25.99 -17.63 14.24
C LEU A 499 26.01 -16.72 15.46
N THR A 500 25.35 -15.57 15.38
CA THR A 500 25.25 -14.62 16.52
C THR A 500 24.17 -15.02 17.53
N GLY A 501 23.33 -16.02 17.24
CA GLY A 501 22.18 -16.38 18.08
C GLY A 501 21.07 -15.32 18.04
N ALA A 502 21.00 -14.52 16.97
CA ALA A 502 19.92 -13.56 16.73
C ALA A 502 18.60 -14.26 16.41
N THR A 503 18.67 -15.43 15.77
CA THR A 503 17.52 -16.29 15.48
C THR A 503 17.91 -17.75 15.67
N ASP A 504 16.91 -18.59 16.00
CA ASP A 504 17.04 -20.03 16.03
C ASP A 504 16.21 -20.64 14.88
N LEU A 505 16.77 -21.59 14.14
CA LEU A 505 16.03 -22.32 13.09
C LEU A 505 14.78 -23.01 13.62
N ALA A 506 14.78 -23.40 14.91
CA ALA A 506 13.61 -23.96 15.58
C ALA A 506 12.48 -22.94 15.68
N ASP A 507 12.80 -21.67 16.00
CA ASP A 507 11.82 -20.56 16.04
C ASP A 507 11.19 -20.32 14.66
N LEU A 508 12.00 -20.31 13.59
CA LEU A 508 11.53 -20.15 12.21
C LEU A 508 10.63 -21.33 11.77
N LYS A 509 10.98 -22.54 12.12
CA LYS A 509 10.14 -23.73 11.86
C LYS A 509 8.83 -23.71 12.65
N GLY A 510 8.82 -23.19 13.87
CA GLY A 510 7.63 -22.99 14.68
C GLY A 510 6.65 -21.98 14.07
N PHE A 511 7.16 -20.89 13.47
CA PHE A 511 6.34 -19.91 12.74
C PHE A 511 5.75 -20.48 11.45
N LEU A 512 6.42 -21.41 10.77
CA LEU A 512 5.97 -22.04 9.53
C LEU A 512 5.07 -23.26 9.77
N ARG A 513 5.23 -23.96 10.90
CA ARG A 513 4.31 -24.97 11.35
C ARG A 513 3.11 -24.26 11.97
N LYS A 514 1.98 -24.43 11.36
CA LYS A 514 0.67 -24.18 11.96
C LYS A 514 0.47 -25.16 13.14
N ASP A 515 1.00 -24.86 14.27
CA ASP A 515 0.42 -25.33 15.51
C ASP A 515 -0.82 -24.46 15.74
N THR A 516 -1.93 -24.85 15.12
CA THR A 516 -3.25 -24.51 15.62
C THR A 516 -3.26 -24.98 17.08
N PRO A 517 -3.41 -24.08 18.06
CA PRO A 517 -3.72 -24.53 19.40
C PRO A 517 -5.00 -25.37 19.27
N GLU A 518 -4.93 -26.66 19.57
CA GLU A 518 -6.13 -27.46 19.80
C GLU A 518 -6.97 -26.67 20.79
N LEU A 519 -8.16 -26.33 20.36
CA LEU A 519 -9.20 -25.85 21.25
C LEU A 519 -9.50 -27.04 22.19
N GLU A 520 -8.89 -27.06 23.37
CA GLU A 520 -9.38 -27.89 24.43
C GLU A 520 -10.87 -27.54 24.63
N PRO A 521 -11.77 -28.53 24.56
CA PRO A 521 -13.17 -28.27 24.81
C PRO A 521 -13.32 -27.75 26.25
N PRO A 522 -14.26 -26.84 26.51
CA PRO A 522 -14.47 -26.34 27.84
C PRO A 522 -14.77 -27.56 28.76
N VAL A 523 -13.95 -27.70 29.79
CA VAL A 523 -14.17 -28.64 30.87
C VAL A 523 -15.50 -28.25 31.50
N SER A 524 -16.48 -29.20 31.41
CA SER A 524 -17.84 -29.11 31.91
C SER A 524 -17.91 -28.84 33.41
#